data_9cce879da5c20265b1428ad8099c925c
#
_entry.id   9cce879da5c20265b1428ad8099c925c
#
_cell.length_a   1.000
_cell.length_b   1.000
_cell.length_c   1.000
_cell.angle_alpha   90.00
_cell.angle_beta   90.00
_cell.angle_gamma   90.00
#
_symmetry.space_group_name_H-M   'P 1'
#
loop_
_entity.id
_entity.type
_entity.pdbx_description
1 polymer ?
#
loop_
_entity_poly.entity_id
_entity_poly.type
_entity_poly.pdbx_seq_one_letter_code
_entity_poly.pdbx_strand_id
1 'polypeptide(L)'
;MLFVAACLVLALGLAKALEPVFNRFLAGDVGLEVSFSLPYLAAYVLVAVLLGVVSGLIPAWMTARYHPVAVIKGEQRRQTKTLFSKVFIVIQNVITVALISLALVMELQYRHLMDMPLGADVEGLYYISSGTVGKDALAAKPYVDAIGQSEGFPGRGNMAFTSTIDGQRVYVGVLQCDETAFDLFGFEIVQDFNAPRGEAVWFTESAARLYALDAQDPKMPEVFNMLVGEYPVGGIIKDYAVKGPAEVEGNQIGLVAVDKLVGHASVVVRLNRLDAEVRAELKEIGRQESLRLTGEEEYASQYGYIPELIEQGMEQTRNLVSLIELFMLLSTLVSLLGLVAMSAYYAGMQTRDIAVRKVFGGTVSSETRRSVREYLVLVAIAILIGVPVAVFLAERYLRQFWYRIEGYGWVFVVAALIALLISFLAVLWQTLRAARTNPATELKKE
;
A
#
# COMPACT_ATOMS: atom_id res chain seq x y z
N MET A 1 22.23 18.86 -24.37
CA MET A 1 23.07 18.74 -23.18
C MET A 1 22.80 19.86 -22.17
N LEU A 2 22.85 21.15 -22.52
CA LEU A 2 22.56 22.28 -21.58
C LEU A 2 21.15 22.14 -20.92
N PHE A 3 20.13 21.77 -21.69
CA PHE A 3 18.78 21.56 -21.16
C PHE A 3 18.73 20.38 -20.17
N VAL A 4 19.42 19.27 -20.45
CA VAL A 4 19.49 18.10 -19.55
C VAL A 4 20.23 18.46 -18.26
N ALA A 5 21.30 19.26 -18.34
CA ALA A 5 21.99 19.74 -17.15
C ALA A 5 21.10 20.64 -16.28
N ALA A 6 20.33 21.55 -16.89
CA ALA A 6 19.36 22.37 -16.16
C ALA A 6 18.27 21.52 -15.49
N CYS A 7 17.75 20.50 -16.20
CA CYS A 7 16.79 19.56 -15.65
C CYS A 7 17.39 18.75 -14.48
N LEU A 8 18.67 18.33 -14.57
CA LEU A 8 19.35 17.63 -13.47
C LEU A 8 19.43 18.49 -12.21
N VAL A 9 19.86 19.75 -12.36
CA VAL A 9 19.94 20.68 -11.22
C VAL A 9 18.57 20.88 -10.57
N LEU A 10 17.53 21.10 -11.39
CA LEU A 10 16.16 21.24 -10.88
C LEU A 10 15.67 19.96 -10.21
N ALA A 11 15.96 18.79 -10.78
CA ALA A 11 15.56 17.49 -10.21
C ALA A 11 16.24 17.22 -8.87
N LEU A 12 17.54 17.50 -8.75
CA LEU A 12 18.28 17.35 -7.49
C LEU A 12 17.80 18.36 -6.43
N GLY A 13 17.53 19.60 -6.82
CA GLY A 13 16.93 20.59 -5.93
C GLY A 13 15.55 20.18 -5.43
N LEU A 14 14.70 19.67 -6.31
CA LEU A 14 13.37 19.17 -5.96
C LEU A 14 13.46 17.91 -5.08
N ALA A 15 14.35 16.97 -5.41
CA ALA A 15 14.57 15.77 -4.61
C ALA A 15 15.01 16.12 -3.18
N LYS A 16 15.94 17.06 -3.03
CA LYS A 16 16.39 17.54 -1.70
C LYS A 16 15.28 18.26 -0.94
N ALA A 17 14.45 19.03 -1.61
CA ALA A 17 13.32 19.72 -1.00
C ALA A 17 12.20 18.74 -0.55
N LEU A 18 12.02 17.64 -1.27
CA LEU A 18 11.02 16.60 -0.96
C LEU A 18 11.54 15.54 0.01
N GLU A 19 12.84 15.43 0.23
CA GLU A 19 13.46 14.46 1.15
C GLU A 19 12.77 14.38 2.53
N PRO A 20 12.48 15.49 3.25
CA PRO A 20 11.80 15.41 4.54
C PRO A 20 10.35 14.90 4.43
N VAL A 21 9.70 15.09 3.29
CA VAL A 21 8.36 14.58 3.04
C VAL A 21 8.42 13.06 2.88
N PHE A 22 9.34 12.57 2.06
CA PHE A 22 9.54 11.13 1.87
C PHE A 22 9.94 10.42 3.16
N ASN A 23 10.85 11.03 3.95
CA ASN A 23 11.31 10.44 5.20
C ASN A 23 10.21 10.33 6.28
N ARG A 24 9.13 11.13 6.17
CA ARG A 24 7.95 10.96 7.03
C ARG A 24 7.15 9.70 6.68
N PHE A 25 7.18 9.26 5.43
CA PHE A 25 6.47 8.06 4.98
C PHE A 25 7.32 6.79 5.03
N LEU A 26 8.64 6.92 5.12
CA LEU A 26 9.57 5.82 5.32
C LEU A 26 9.79 5.66 6.83
N ALA A 27 8.81 5.10 7.53
CA ALA A 27 8.98 4.77 8.95
C ALA A 27 10.07 3.71 9.10
N GLY A 28 11.11 4.02 9.87
CA GLY A 28 12.21 3.12 10.17
C GLY A 28 13.58 3.73 9.93
N ASP A 29 14.63 2.99 10.23
CA ASP A 29 16.05 3.38 10.15
C ASP A 29 16.58 3.67 8.72
N VAL A 30 15.75 3.51 7.71
CA VAL A 30 16.11 3.74 6.30
C VAL A 30 15.62 5.12 5.85
N GLY A 31 16.26 6.18 6.34
CA GLY A 31 16.05 7.51 5.79
C GLY A 31 16.62 7.60 4.37
N LEU A 32 15.83 8.15 3.43
CA LEU A 32 16.37 8.55 2.12
C LEU A 32 17.19 9.84 2.32
N GLU A 33 18.47 9.78 2.01
CA GLU A 33 19.34 10.95 1.99
C GLU A 33 19.83 11.21 0.57
N VAL A 34 19.50 12.38 0.05
CA VAL A 34 20.06 12.85 -1.22
C VAL A 34 21.50 13.29 -0.95
N SER A 35 22.44 12.37 -1.14
CA SER A 35 23.86 12.62 -0.91
C SER A 35 24.51 13.29 -2.11
N PHE A 36 25.30 14.32 -1.84
CA PHE A 36 26.12 15.04 -2.84
C PHE A 36 27.59 14.60 -2.81
N SER A 37 27.91 13.42 -2.23
CA SER A 37 29.25 12.89 -2.29
C SER A 37 29.67 12.54 -3.73
N LEU A 38 30.96 12.52 -4.00
CA LEU A 38 31.51 12.35 -5.36
C LEU A 38 30.95 11.14 -6.13
N PRO A 39 30.80 9.93 -5.53
CA PRO A 39 30.25 8.79 -6.25
C PRO A 39 28.78 8.98 -6.64
N TYR A 40 27.95 9.60 -5.78
CA TYR A 40 26.55 9.87 -6.10
C TYR A 40 26.41 10.95 -7.17
N LEU A 41 27.21 12.03 -7.10
CA LEU A 41 27.24 13.03 -8.16
C LEU A 41 27.66 12.44 -9.51
N ALA A 42 28.66 11.55 -9.53
CA ALA A 42 29.05 10.84 -10.75
C ALA A 42 27.90 9.97 -11.28
N ALA A 43 27.15 9.28 -10.41
CA ALA A 43 25.99 8.51 -10.80
C ALA A 43 24.86 9.40 -11.38
N TYR A 44 24.55 10.53 -10.75
CA TYR A 44 23.55 11.49 -11.26
C TYR A 44 23.93 12.03 -12.63
N VAL A 45 25.19 12.41 -12.82
CA VAL A 45 25.71 12.87 -14.12
C VAL A 45 25.65 11.76 -15.15
N LEU A 46 26.03 10.51 -14.79
CA LEU A 46 25.95 9.37 -15.69
C LEU A 46 24.52 9.13 -16.16
N VAL A 47 23.55 9.12 -15.25
CA VAL A 47 22.12 8.96 -15.58
C VAL A 47 21.65 10.10 -16.49
N ALA A 48 22.02 11.36 -16.19
CA ALA A 48 21.68 12.50 -17.03
C ALA A 48 22.28 12.41 -18.43
N VAL A 49 23.53 11.97 -18.56
CA VAL A 49 24.19 11.74 -19.85
C VAL A 49 23.49 10.63 -20.63
N LEU A 50 23.17 9.50 -19.97
CA LEU A 50 22.43 8.40 -20.61
C LEU A 50 21.06 8.86 -21.09
N LEU A 51 20.31 9.57 -20.28
CA LEU A 51 19.01 10.15 -20.67
C LEU A 51 19.16 11.14 -21.82
N GLY A 52 20.18 12.00 -21.77
CA GLY A 52 20.48 12.97 -22.83
C GLY A 52 20.86 12.30 -24.14
N VAL A 53 21.63 11.23 -24.07
CA VAL A 53 22.01 10.41 -25.26
C VAL A 53 20.79 9.70 -25.83
N VAL A 54 20.01 9.00 -24.99
CA VAL A 54 18.81 8.27 -25.45
C VAL A 54 17.79 9.23 -26.05
N SER A 55 17.51 10.36 -25.38
CA SER A 55 16.56 11.37 -25.86
C SER A 55 17.00 12.07 -27.13
N GLY A 56 18.32 12.18 -27.38
CA GLY A 56 18.89 12.75 -28.58
C GLY A 56 19.09 11.75 -29.73
N LEU A 57 19.51 10.52 -29.42
CA LEU A 57 19.77 9.47 -30.40
C LEU A 57 18.51 9.04 -31.16
N ILE A 58 17.38 8.90 -30.47
CA ILE A 58 16.12 8.46 -31.10
C ILE A 58 15.68 9.45 -32.18
N PRO A 59 15.54 10.77 -31.94
CA PRO A 59 15.23 11.73 -32.99
C PRO A 59 16.31 11.83 -34.07
N ALA A 60 17.59 11.76 -33.69
CA ALA A 60 18.71 11.82 -34.63
C ALA A 60 18.72 10.62 -35.58
N TRP A 61 18.55 9.40 -35.06
CA TRP A 61 18.45 8.17 -35.88
C TRP A 61 17.22 8.18 -36.81
N MET A 62 16.10 8.69 -36.36
CA MET A 62 14.90 8.86 -37.18
C MET A 62 15.14 9.87 -38.29
N THR A 63 15.80 11.01 -38.00
CA THR A 63 16.08 12.02 -39.04
C THR A 63 17.15 11.59 -40.03
N ALA A 64 18.12 10.78 -39.60
CA ALA A 64 19.18 10.26 -40.49
C ALA A 64 18.67 9.26 -41.55
N ARG A 65 17.53 8.65 -41.36
CA ARG A 65 16.89 7.73 -42.30
C ARG A 65 16.04 8.41 -43.38
N TYR A 66 15.90 9.75 -43.37
CA TYR A 66 15.06 10.45 -44.34
C TYR A 66 15.82 10.74 -45.63
N HIS A 67 15.15 10.48 -46.77
CA HIS A 67 15.63 10.92 -48.09
C HIS A 67 15.63 12.46 -48.17
N PRO A 68 16.72 13.10 -48.67
CA PRO A 68 16.86 14.55 -48.73
C PRO A 68 15.71 15.28 -49.43
N VAL A 69 15.14 14.68 -50.47
CA VAL A 69 14.05 15.25 -51.27
C VAL A 69 12.74 15.34 -50.49
N ALA A 70 12.46 14.37 -49.58
CA ALA A 70 11.26 14.38 -48.75
C ALA A 70 11.34 15.39 -47.59
N VAL A 71 12.56 15.70 -47.15
CA VAL A 71 12.82 16.73 -46.11
C VAL A 71 12.54 18.14 -46.68
N ILE A 72 12.88 18.39 -47.95
CA ILE A 72 12.65 19.69 -48.61
C ILE A 72 11.15 19.97 -48.79
N LYS A 73 10.32 18.92 -49.02
CA LYS A 73 8.85 19.03 -49.09
C LYS A 73 8.12 19.17 -47.76
N GLY A 74 8.81 19.02 -46.63
CA GLY A 74 8.31 19.30 -45.26
C GLY A 74 7.23 18.35 -44.73
N GLU A 75 6.63 17.48 -45.55
CA GLU A 75 5.49 16.65 -45.18
C GLU A 75 5.82 15.51 -44.21
N GLN A 76 6.93 14.78 -44.47
CA GLN A 76 7.35 13.64 -43.65
C GLN A 76 7.84 14.05 -42.24
N ARG A 77 8.50 15.18 -42.11
CA ARG A 77 8.94 15.73 -40.79
C ARG A 77 7.76 16.03 -39.89
N ARG A 78 6.61 16.41 -40.47
CA ARG A 78 5.38 16.71 -39.72
C ARG A 78 4.71 15.41 -39.21
N GLN A 79 4.63 14.37 -40.04
CA GLN A 79 3.99 13.09 -39.68
C GLN A 79 4.74 12.35 -38.57
N THR A 80 6.06 12.30 -38.62
CA THR A 80 6.88 11.61 -37.61
C THR A 80 6.83 12.27 -36.26
N LYS A 81 6.86 13.62 -36.20
CA LYS A 81 6.75 14.37 -34.95
C LYS A 81 5.38 14.16 -34.28
N THR A 82 4.32 14.06 -35.09
CA THR A 82 2.97 13.80 -34.58
C THR A 82 2.83 12.40 -34.02
N LEU A 83 3.43 11.39 -34.67
CA LEU A 83 3.38 10.01 -34.22
C LEU A 83 4.11 9.84 -32.86
N PHE A 84 5.33 10.40 -32.74
CA PHE A 84 6.10 10.34 -31.50
C PHE A 84 5.34 10.95 -30.32
N SER A 85 4.73 12.11 -30.54
CA SER A 85 3.90 12.77 -29.54
C SER A 85 2.71 11.93 -29.11
N LYS A 86 2.02 11.27 -30.06
CA LYS A 86 0.88 10.39 -29.75
C LYS A 86 1.32 9.18 -28.92
N VAL A 87 2.43 8.55 -29.27
CA VAL A 87 2.98 7.41 -28.51
C VAL A 87 3.35 7.83 -27.10
N PHE A 88 3.99 8.99 -26.95
CA PHE A 88 4.35 9.51 -25.62
C PHE A 88 3.13 9.77 -24.74
N ILE A 89 2.07 10.39 -25.31
CA ILE A 89 0.80 10.60 -24.62
C ILE A 89 0.19 9.27 -24.18
N VAL A 90 0.19 8.26 -25.04
CA VAL A 90 -0.35 6.95 -24.69
C VAL A 90 0.44 6.32 -23.54
N ILE A 91 1.77 6.27 -23.62
CA ILE A 91 2.63 5.70 -22.56
C ILE A 91 2.37 6.41 -21.23
N GLN A 92 2.34 7.73 -21.24
CA GLN A 92 2.13 8.54 -20.05
C GLN A 92 0.76 8.27 -19.42
N ASN A 93 -0.30 8.19 -20.24
CA ASN A 93 -1.64 7.86 -19.73
C ASN A 93 -1.75 6.40 -19.24
N VAL A 94 -1.04 5.44 -19.87
CA VAL A 94 -0.94 4.05 -19.38
C VAL A 94 -0.39 4.03 -17.95
N ILE A 95 0.73 4.74 -17.73
CA ILE A 95 1.33 4.83 -16.39
C ILE A 95 0.36 5.46 -15.40
N THR A 96 -0.30 6.56 -15.80
CA THR A 96 -1.27 7.27 -14.93
C THR A 96 -2.45 6.37 -14.56
N VAL A 97 -3.06 5.66 -15.53
CA VAL A 97 -4.16 4.72 -15.28
C VAL A 97 -3.70 3.59 -14.35
N ALA A 98 -2.51 3.03 -14.59
CA ALA A 98 -1.97 1.97 -13.76
C ALA A 98 -1.74 2.42 -12.31
N LEU A 99 -1.16 3.61 -12.10
CA LEU A 99 -0.91 4.15 -10.76
C LEU A 99 -2.19 4.54 -10.03
N ILE A 100 -3.16 5.17 -10.70
CA ILE A 100 -4.46 5.48 -10.08
C ILE A 100 -5.16 4.19 -9.66
N SER A 101 -5.18 3.18 -10.53
CA SER A 101 -5.79 1.88 -10.21
C SER A 101 -5.11 1.20 -9.03
N LEU A 102 -3.78 1.17 -9.04
CA LEU A 102 -3.00 0.54 -7.97
C LEU A 102 -3.21 1.26 -6.63
N ALA A 103 -3.16 2.59 -6.61
CA ALA A 103 -3.41 3.37 -5.40
C ALA A 103 -4.81 3.11 -4.81
N LEU A 104 -5.84 3.08 -5.66
CA LEU A 104 -7.21 2.78 -5.21
C LEU A 104 -7.34 1.36 -4.67
N VAL A 105 -6.71 0.36 -5.32
CA VAL A 105 -6.72 -1.04 -4.82
C VAL A 105 -5.98 -1.14 -3.49
N MET A 106 -4.83 -0.46 -3.35
CA MET A 106 -4.05 -0.48 -2.12
C MET A 106 -4.79 0.20 -0.97
N GLU A 107 -5.42 1.34 -1.21
CA GLU A 107 -6.25 2.03 -0.21
C GLU A 107 -7.44 1.17 0.23
N LEU A 108 -8.14 0.52 -0.71
CA LEU A 108 -9.23 -0.39 -0.37
C LEU A 108 -8.74 -1.61 0.43
N GLN A 109 -7.61 -2.19 0.04
CA GLN A 109 -6.99 -3.29 0.78
C GLN A 109 -6.59 -2.86 2.19
N TYR A 110 -5.98 -1.68 2.33
CA TYR A 110 -5.61 -1.14 3.63
C TYR A 110 -6.83 -0.99 4.56
N ARG A 111 -7.92 -0.38 4.06
CA ARG A 111 -9.17 -0.26 4.83
C ARG A 111 -9.76 -1.62 5.18
N HIS A 112 -9.76 -2.54 4.23
CA HIS A 112 -10.26 -3.91 4.48
C HIS A 112 -9.46 -4.63 5.57
N LEU A 113 -8.14 -4.42 5.62
CA LEU A 113 -7.29 -4.97 6.68
C LEU A 113 -7.55 -4.30 8.03
N MET A 114 -7.81 -2.99 8.07
CA MET A 114 -8.15 -2.27 9.29
C MET A 114 -9.49 -2.69 9.87
N ASP A 115 -10.44 -3.06 9.00
CA ASP A 115 -11.77 -3.54 9.38
C ASP A 115 -11.80 -5.07 9.62
N MET A 116 -10.63 -5.74 9.63
CA MET A 116 -10.56 -7.19 9.83
C MET A 116 -11.06 -7.56 11.21
N PRO A 117 -12.04 -8.47 11.33
CA PRO A 117 -12.49 -8.93 12.62
C PRO A 117 -11.37 -9.68 13.33
N LEU A 118 -11.01 -9.22 14.52
CA LEU A 118 -9.97 -9.88 15.34
C LEU A 118 -10.44 -11.22 15.89
N GLY A 119 -11.75 -11.47 15.94
CA GLY A 119 -12.32 -12.69 16.52
C GLY A 119 -12.15 -12.78 18.04
N ALA A 120 -11.79 -11.65 18.66
CA ALA A 120 -11.60 -11.53 20.10
C ALA A 120 -11.91 -10.10 20.55
N ASP A 121 -12.28 -9.93 21.83
CA ASP A 121 -12.45 -8.61 22.45
C ASP A 121 -11.12 -8.09 22.97
N VAL A 122 -10.59 -7.05 22.33
CA VAL A 122 -9.34 -6.40 22.73
C VAL A 122 -9.56 -5.00 23.31
N GLU A 123 -10.79 -4.52 23.31
CA GLU A 123 -11.14 -3.21 23.86
C GLU A 123 -10.91 -3.16 25.38
N GLY A 124 -10.34 -2.07 25.86
CA GLY A 124 -10.00 -1.93 27.28
C GLY A 124 -8.84 -2.82 27.75
N LEU A 125 -8.16 -3.54 26.86
CA LEU A 125 -7.02 -4.38 27.21
C LEU A 125 -5.69 -3.67 26.98
N TYR A 126 -4.81 -3.75 27.97
CA TYR A 126 -3.44 -3.27 27.93
C TYR A 126 -2.47 -4.44 28.05
N TYR A 127 -1.44 -4.49 27.22
CA TYR A 127 -0.44 -5.53 27.16
C TYR A 127 0.90 -5.02 27.68
N ILE A 128 1.57 -5.81 28.53
CA ILE A 128 2.93 -5.54 28.98
C ILE A 128 3.73 -6.82 28.84
N SER A 129 4.68 -6.83 27.91
CA SER A 129 5.63 -7.93 27.80
C SER A 129 6.57 -7.88 28.99
N SER A 130 6.47 -8.88 29.87
CA SER A 130 7.15 -8.85 31.13
C SER A 130 7.55 -10.24 31.55
N GLY A 131 8.80 -10.38 32.00
CA GLY A 131 9.22 -11.56 32.74
C GLY A 131 8.99 -11.50 34.26
N THR A 132 8.55 -10.36 34.79
CA THR A 132 8.52 -10.16 36.26
C THR A 132 7.66 -9.00 36.77
N VAL A 133 6.84 -8.34 35.92
CA VAL A 133 5.86 -7.40 36.52
C VAL A 133 5.00 -8.19 37.46
N GLY A 134 5.10 -7.85 38.75
CA GLY A 134 4.30 -8.51 39.76
C GLY A 134 2.81 -8.33 39.41
N LYS A 135 2.18 -9.41 38.96
CA LYS A 135 0.73 -9.48 38.72
C LYS A 135 -0.01 -8.83 39.90
N ASP A 136 0.48 -9.08 41.12
CA ASP A 136 -0.09 -8.54 42.37
C ASP A 136 0.03 -7.02 42.48
N ALA A 137 1.13 -6.44 42.03
CA ALA A 137 1.35 -4.99 42.09
C ALA A 137 0.42 -4.22 41.13
N LEU A 138 0.13 -4.78 39.96
CA LEU A 138 -0.85 -4.24 39.02
C LEU A 138 -2.28 -4.51 39.47
N ALA A 139 -2.57 -5.69 40.03
CA ALA A 139 -3.89 -6.04 40.57
C ALA A 139 -4.34 -5.12 41.72
N ALA A 140 -3.40 -4.54 42.48
CA ALA A 140 -3.70 -3.59 43.53
C ALA A 140 -4.10 -2.18 43.02
N LYS A 141 -4.00 -1.92 41.73
CA LYS A 141 -4.32 -0.60 41.14
C LYS A 141 -5.83 -0.42 40.95
N PRO A 142 -6.38 0.74 41.30
CA PRO A 142 -7.84 0.98 41.30
C PRO A 142 -8.45 1.04 39.88
N TYR A 143 -7.61 1.16 38.85
CA TYR A 143 -8.04 1.19 37.45
C TYR A 143 -7.97 -0.18 36.77
N VAL A 144 -7.62 -1.23 37.47
CA VAL A 144 -7.48 -2.59 36.99
C VAL A 144 -8.65 -3.43 37.46
N ASP A 145 -9.40 -3.99 36.50
CA ASP A 145 -10.53 -4.88 36.79
C ASP A 145 -10.10 -6.35 36.84
N ALA A 146 -9.22 -6.75 35.95
CA ALA A 146 -8.72 -8.12 35.89
C ALA A 146 -7.32 -8.18 35.24
N ILE A 147 -6.55 -9.21 35.59
CA ILE A 147 -5.23 -9.47 35.04
C ILE A 147 -5.10 -10.93 34.68
N GLY A 148 -4.76 -11.18 33.42
CA GLY A 148 -4.36 -12.47 32.88
C GLY A 148 -2.89 -12.48 32.44
N GLN A 149 -2.38 -13.66 32.17
CA GLN A 149 -1.07 -13.87 31.59
C GLN A 149 -1.21 -14.46 30.19
N SER A 150 -0.42 -13.97 29.22
CA SER A 150 -0.47 -14.44 27.86
C SER A 150 0.87 -14.23 27.15
N GLU A 151 1.25 -15.13 26.29
CA GLU A 151 2.37 -14.95 25.37
C GLU A 151 1.90 -14.32 24.04
N GLY A 152 1.55 -13.05 24.07
CA GLY A 152 0.98 -12.31 22.96
C GLY A 152 -0.49 -11.98 23.15
N PHE A 153 -1.16 -11.61 22.09
CA PHE A 153 -2.58 -11.27 22.03
C PHE A 153 -3.15 -11.53 20.63
N PRO A 154 -4.46 -11.62 20.45
CA PRO A 154 -5.08 -11.75 19.13
C PRO A 154 -4.60 -10.66 18.16
N GLY A 155 -4.07 -11.07 17.00
CA GLY A 155 -3.35 -10.20 16.09
C GLY A 155 -1.82 -10.16 16.29
N ARG A 156 -1.31 -10.76 17.36
CA ARG A 156 0.13 -10.85 17.64
C ARG A 156 0.47 -12.06 18.53
N GLY A 157 0.33 -13.27 17.97
CA GLY A 157 0.76 -14.50 18.66
C GLY A 157 2.28 -14.64 18.67
N ASN A 158 2.84 -15.19 19.77
CA ASN A 158 4.29 -15.37 19.91
C ASN A 158 4.79 -16.69 19.34
N MET A 159 3.99 -17.74 19.38
CA MET A 159 4.39 -19.06 18.89
C MET A 159 3.72 -19.35 17.54
N ALA A 160 4.53 -19.72 16.57
CA ALA A 160 4.00 -20.12 15.28
C ALA A 160 4.93 -21.09 14.58
N PHE A 161 4.35 -21.97 13.81
CA PHE A 161 5.09 -22.90 12.96
C PHE A 161 4.40 -23.07 11.61
N THR A 162 5.16 -23.53 10.64
CA THR A 162 4.61 -23.83 9.32
C THR A 162 4.43 -25.34 9.20
N SER A 163 3.20 -25.77 8.94
CA SER A 163 2.87 -27.16 8.62
C SER A 163 2.58 -27.31 7.13
N THR A 164 2.79 -28.50 6.60
CA THR A 164 2.39 -28.84 5.22
C THR A 164 1.29 -29.88 5.28
N ILE A 165 0.08 -29.47 4.88
CA ILE A 165 -1.11 -30.32 4.89
C ILE A 165 -1.62 -30.38 3.46
N ASP A 166 -1.82 -31.58 2.93
CA ASP A 166 -2.24 -31.83 1.54
C ASP A 166 -1.41 -31.08 0.49
N GLY A 167 -0.09 -30.93 0.75
CA GLY A 167 0.84 -30.23 -0.13
C GLY A 167 0.77 -28.70 -0.07
N GLN A 168 -0.08 -28.13 0.77
CA GLN A 168 -0.18 -26.69 1.03
C GLN A 168 0.56 -26.32 2.32
N ARG A 169 1.32 -25.23 2.27
CA ARG A 169 1.89 -24.63 3.48
C ARG A 169 0.80 -23.90 4.26
N VAL A 170 0.65 -24.27 5.52
CA VAL A 170 -0.29 -23.64 6.46
C VAL A 170 0.51 -23.06 7.60
N TYR A 171 0.24 -21.81 7.93
CA TYR A 171 0.79 -21.16 9.09
C TYR A 171 -0.11 -21.44 10.29
N VAL A 172 0.44 -22.06 11.32
CA VAL A 172 -0.27 -22.37 12.55
C VAL A 172 0.26 -21.47 13.65
N GLY A 173 -0.60 -20.60 14.17
CA GLY A 173 -0.26 -19.77 15.32
C GLY A 173 -0.89 -20.32 16.58
N VAL A 174 -0.13 -20.33 17.65
CA VAL A 174 -0.57 -20.76 18.97
C VAL A 174 -0.49 -19.57 19.92
N LEU A 175 -1.63 -19.17 20.48
CA LEU A 175 -1.69 -18.22 21.55
C LEU A 175 -1.69 -19.01 22.87
N GLN A 176 -0.64 -18.84 23.68
CA GLN A 176 -0.59 -19.41 25.02
C GLN A 176 -1.09 -18.37 26.02
N CYS A 177 -2.01 -18.76 26.89
CA CYS A 177 -2.56 -17.85 27.90
C CYS A 177 -3.05 -18.60 29.14
N ASP A 178 -3.20 -17.91 30.24
CA ASP A 178 -3.91 -18.45 31.41
C ASP A 178 -5.44 -18.35 31.21
N GLU A 179 -6.21 -19.03 32.07
CA GLU A 179 -7.67 -19.03 32.00
C GLU A 179 -8.26 -17.61 32.08
N THR A 180 -7.66 -16.73 32.87
CA THR A 180 -8.11 -15.34 32.99
C THR A 180 -7.92 -14.57 31.69
N ALA A 181 -6.77 -14.72 31.03
CA ALA A 181 -6.53 -14.05 29.76
C ALA A 181 -7.40 -14.63 28.64
N PHE A 182 -7.68 -15.93 28.64
CA PHE A 182 -8.64 -16.54 27.72
C PHE A 182 -10.04 -15.89 27.85
N ASP A 183 -10.51 -15.71 29.09
CA ASP A 183 -11.79 -15.06 29.36
C ASP A 183 -11.74 -13.54 29.00
N LEU A 184 -10.62 -12.88 29.24
CA LEU A 184 -10.43 -11.46 28.87
C LEU A 184 -10.48 -11.21 27.36
N PHE A 185 -9.95 -12.14 26.57
CA PHE A 185 -10.01 -12.08 25.10
C PHE A 185 -11.40 -12.38 24.56
N GLY A 186 -12.29 -12.96 25.35
CA GLY A 186 -13.69 -13.15 25.00
C GLY A 186 -13.91 -13.99 23.74
N PHE A 187 -13.11 -15.04 23.53
CA PHE A 187 -13.28 -15.92 22.38
C PHE A 187 -14.66 -16.52 22.33
N GLU A 188 -15.32 -16.46 21.17
CA GLU A 188 -16.63 -17.06 20.98
C GLU A 188 -16.49 -18.59 20.86
N ILE A 189 -17.02 -19.30 21.86
CA ILE A 189 -17.00 -20.77 21.90
C ILE A 189 -18.12 -21.29 21.01
N VAL A 190 -17.76 -22.04 19.97
CA VAL A 190 -18.69 -22.69 19.04
C VAL A 190 -19.13 -24.06 19.60
N GLN A 191 -18.16 -24.79 20.16
CA GLN A 191 -18.41 -26.09 20.76
C GLN A 191 -17.48 -26.32 21.94
N ASP A 192 -18.03 -26.68 23.09
CA ASP A 192 -17.29 -27.01 24.31
C ASP A 192 -17.28 -28.53 24.50
N PHE A 193 -16.09 -29.12 24.73
CA PHE A 193 -15.93 -30.54 24.98
C PHE A 193 -15.82 -30.86 26.46
N ASN A 194 -16.12 -29.88 27.33
CA ASN A 194 -16.11 -29.98 28.79
C ASN A 194 -14.76 -30.44 29.39
N ALA A 195 -13.67 -30.11 28.72
CA ALA A 195 -12.33 -30.26 29.28
C ALA A 195 -12.05 -29.20 30.38
N PRO A 196 -11.11 -29.46 31.31
CA PRO A 196 -10.69 -28.42 32.27
C PRO A 196 -10.19 -27.18 31.54
N ARG A 197 -10.83 -26.01 31.78
CA ARG A 197 -10.51 -24.80 31.05
C ARG A 197 -9.08 -24.32 31.25
N GLY A 198 -8.49 -24.54 32.42
CA GLY A 198 -7.13 -24.11 32.76
C GLY A 198 -6.01 -25.00 32.21
N GLU A 199 -6.32 -26.11 31.54
CA GLU A 199 -5.34 -27.05 30.98
C GLU A 199 -5.92 -27.70 29.73
N ALA A 200 -6.14 -26.89 28.66
CA ALA A 200 -6.76 -27.39 27.43
C ALA A 200 -6.29 -26.60 26.20
N VAL A 201 -6.39 -27.20 25.03
CA VAL A 201 -6.13 -26.54 23.76
C VAL A 201 -7.45 -26.36 23.02
N TRP A 202 -7.72 -25.12 22.63
CA TRP A 202 -8.89 -24.71 21.86
C TRP A 202 -8.53 -24.54 20.40
N PHE A 203 -9.28 -25.18 19.51
CA PHE A 203 -9.10 -25.11 18.08
C PHE A 203 -10.00 -24.03 17.49
N THR A 204 -9.50 -23.24 16.55
CA THR A 204 -10.39 -22.43 15.72
C THR A 204 -11.20 -23.31 14.77
N GLU A 205 -12.33 -22.83 14.25
CA GLU A 205 -13.15 -23.58 13.27
C GLU A 205 -12.34 -24.00 12.04
N SER A 206 -11.46 -23.11 11.56
CA SER A 206 -10.56 -23.41 10.44
C SER A 206 -9.54 -24.49 10.78
N ALA A 207 -8.98 -24.47 12.00
CA ALA A 207 -8.07 -25.49 12.48
C ALA A 207 -8.79 -26.84 12.65
N ALA A 208 -9.96 -26.86 13.26
CA ALA A 208 -10.76 -28.05 13.46
C ALA A 208 -11.14 -28.72 12.13
N ARG A 209 -11.53 -27.93 11.13
CA ARG A 209 -11.82 -28.45 9.78
C ARG A 209 -10.58 -29.02 9.10
N LEU A 210 -9.46 -28.31 9.17
CA LEU A 210 -8.22 -28.70 8.49
C LEU A 210 -7.64 -30.00 9.03
N TYR A 211 -7.70 -30.18 10.34
CA TYR A 211 -7.21 -31.41 11.01
C TYR A 211 -8.26 -32.49 11.16
N ALA A 212 -9.46 -32.30 10.57
CA ALA A 212 -10.60 -33.23 10.64
C ALA A 212 -10.89 -33.70 12.09
N LEU A 213 -10.91 -32.70 13.01
CA LEU A 213 -11.15 -32.97 14.44
C LEU A 213 -12.50 -33.64 14.64
N ASP A 214 -12.52 -34.86 15.22
CA ASP A 214 -13.75 -35.55 15.52
C ASP A 214 -14.37 -34.99 16.81
N ALA A 215 -15.53 -34.40 16.70
CA ALA A 215 -16.26 -33.85 17.83
C ALA A 215 -16.75 -34.91 18.85
N GLN A 216 -16.81 -36.20 18.46
CA GLN A 216 -17.23 -37.29 19.35
C GLN A 216 -16.06 -37.94 20.11
N ASP A 217 -14.86 -37.88 19.53
CA ASP A 217 -13.61 -38.38 20.17
C ASP A 217 -12.48 -37.37 19.85
N PRO A 218 -12.49 -36.20 20.49
CA PRO A 218 -11.56 -35.11 20.16
C PRO A 218 -10.15 -35.49 20.62
N LYS A 219 -9.31 -35.91 19.67
CA LYS A 219 -7.92 -36.23 19.91
C LYS A 219 -7.01 -35.12 19.39
N MET A 220 -6.03 -34.76 20.19
CA MET A 220 -4.99 -33.83 19.78
C MET A 220 -4.20 -34.44 18.62
N PRO A 221 -4.06 -33.77 17.46
CA PRO A 221 -3.18 -34.23 16.41
C PRO A 221 -1.72 -34.33 16.91
N GLU A 222 -1.00 -35.40 16.51
CA GLU A 222 0.38 -35.67 16.99
C GLU A 222 1.34 -34.47 16.78
N VAL A 223 1.11 -33.72 15.72
CA VAL A 223 1.91 -32.53 15.40
C VAL A 223 1.86 -31.48 16.51
N PHE A 224 0.76 -31.40 17.24
CA PHE A 224 0.59 -30.45 18.33
C PHE A 224 1.09 -30.98 19.67
N ASN A 225 1.04 -32.31 19.91
CA ASN A 225 1.58 -32.89 21.12
C ASN A 225 3.08 -32.59 21.32
N MET A 226 3.81 -32.46 20.21
CA MET A 226 5.23 -32.09 20.25
C MET A 226 5.47 -30.60 20.61
N LEU A 227 4.48 -29.76 20.41
CA LEU A 227 4.61 -28.30 20.53
C LEU A 227 3.97 -27.74 21.78
N VAL A 228 2.81 -28.25 22.14
CA VAL A 228 2.01 -27.77 23.27
C VAL A 228 1.97 -28.73 24.44
N GLY A 229 2.44 -29.97 24.26
CA GLY A 229 2.33 -31.04 25.24
C GLY A 229 1.02 -31.85 25.12
N GLU A 230 0.86 -32.85 25.99
CA GLU A 230 -0.34 -33.70 26.01
C GLU A 230 -1.48 -33.01 26.79
N TYR A 231 -2.13 -32.04 26.15
CA TYR A 231 -3.30 -31.38 26.69
C TYR A 231 -4.60 -31.94 26.08
N PRO A 232 -5.71 -31.97 26.82
CA PRO A 232 -7.00 -32.30 26.26
C PRO A 232 -7.47 -31.20 25.29
N VAL A 233 -8.28 -31.57 24.30
CA VAL A 233 -8.94 -30.62 23.43
C VAL A 233 -10.10 -29.96 24.19
N GLY A 234 -10.03 -28.66 24.42
CA GLY A 234 -11.04 -27.89 25.17
C GLY A 234 -12.34 -27.74 24.40
N GLY A 235 -12.24 -27.50 23.12
CA GLY A 235 -13.37 -27.26 22.25
C GLY A 235 -12.99 -26.55 20.96
N ILE A 236 -14.01 -25.99 20.31
CA ILE A 236 -13.89 -25.23 19.08
C ILE A 236 -14.34 -23.80 19.35
N ILE A 237 -13.49 -22.83 18.99
CA ILE A 237 -13.76 -21.41 19.03
C ILE A 237 -13.87 -20.86 17.60
N LYS A 238 -14.50 -19.69 17.43
CA LYS A 238 -14.46 -18.97 16.15
C LYS A 238 -13.03 -18.65 15.75
N ASP A 239 -12.82 -18.47 14.44
CA ASP A 239 -11.54 -18.03 13.92
C ASP A 239 -11.19 -16.65 14.49
N TYR A 240 -9.94 -16.51 14.92
CA TYR A 240 -9.39 -15.23 15.38
C TYR A 240 -8.14 -14.85 14.57
N ALA A 241 -7.78 -13.58 14.59
CA ALA A 241 -6.59 -13.08 13.92
C ALA A 241 -5.34 -13.59 14.67
N VAL A 242 -4.64 -14.56 14.07
CA VAL A 242 -3.41 -15.13 14.62
C VAL A 242 -2.26 -14.14 14.53
N LYS A 243 -2.20 -13.43 13.41
CA LYS A 243 -1.23 -12.37 13.13
C LYS A 243 -1.94 -11.07 12.85
N GLY A 244 -1.22 -9.97 13.02
CA GLY A 244 -1.71 -8.65 12.65
C GLY A 244 -2.08 -8.56 11.17
N PRO A 245 -2.95 -7.61 10.83
CA PRO A 245 -3.43 -7.44 9.46
C PRO A 245 -2.31 -7.20 8.44
N ALA A 246 -1.17 -6.66 8.87
CA ALA A 246 -0.01 -6.37 8.01
C ALA A 246 0.84 -7.59 7.70
N GLU A 247 0.70 -8.67 8.47
CA GLU A 247 1.54 -9.84 8.27
C GLU A 247 1.02 -10.72 7.14
N VAL A 248 1.93 -11.04 6.25
CA VAL A 248 1.69 -11.59 4.94
C VAL A 248 2.24 -13.00 4.88
N GLU A 249 1.45 -14.05 5.07
CA GLU A 249 1.78 -15.38 4.52
C GLU A 249 0.72 -16.44 4.83
N GLY A 250 0.20 -17.06 3.77
CA GLY A 250 -0.50 -18.35 3.77
C GLY A 250 -1.85 -18.41 4.52
N ASN A 251 -2.51 -19.54 4.44
CA ASN A 251 -3.67 -19.84 5.26
C ASN A 251 -3.26 -19.87 6.73
N GLN A 252 -3.79 -18.94 7.50
CA GLN A 252 -3.52 -18.86 8.95
C GLN A 252 -4.61 -19.61 9.68
N ILE A 253 -4.20 -20.49 10.58
CA ILE A 253 -5.09 -21.16 11.52
C ILE A 253 -4.61 -20.92 12.93
N GLY A 254 -5.52 -20.75 13.85
CA GLY A 254 -5.23 -20.44 15.24
C GLY A 254 -5.53 -21.59 16.20
N LEU A 255 -4.73 -21.66 17.23
CA LEU A 255 -4.97 -22.48 18.41
C LEU A 255 -4.78 -21.59 19.63
N VAL A 256 -5.55 -21.84 20.68
CA VAL A 256 -5.34 -21.22 21.98
C VAL A 256 -5.02 -22.30 22.99
N ALA A 257 -3.79 -22.32 23.49
CA ALA A 257 -3.37 -23.21 24.55
C ALA A 257 -3.57 -22.51 25.89
N VAL A 258 -4.47 -23.02 26.72
CA VAL A 258 -4.71 -22.50 28.07
C VAL A 258 -3.94 -23.36 29.07
N ASP A 259 -2.98 -22.75 29.77
CA ASP A 259 -2.14 -23.41 30.77
C ASP A 259 -1.74 -22.44 31.89
N LYS A 260 -1.25 -22.98 32.97
CA LYS A 260 -0.64 -22.19 34.04
C LYS A 260 0.72 -21.66 33.56
N LEU A 261 0.71 -20.47 32.98
CA LEU A 261 1.95 -19.79 32.60
C LEU A 261 2.70 -19.36 33.86
N VAL A 262 3.91 -19.89 34.06
CA VAL A 262 4.73 -19.59 35.22
C VAL A 262 5.96 -18.78 34.82
N GLY A 263 6.04 -17.57 35.35
CA GLY A 263 7.31 -16.85 35.54
C GLY A 263 7.81 -15.94 34.44
N HIS A 264 7.44 -16.13 33.15
CA HIS A 264 7.96 -15.32 32.05
C HIS A 264 6.88 -14.81 31.10
N ALA A 265 5.62 -15.08 31.37
CA ALA A 265 4.53 -14.65 30.52
C ALA A 265 4.25 -13.15 30.66
N SER A 266 3.93 -12.56 29.55
CA SER A 266 3.44 -11.17 29.49
C SER A 266 2.10 -11.04 30.19
N VAL A 267 1.77 -9.81 30.62
CA VAL A 267 0.54 -9.51 31.36
C VAL A 267 -0.45 -8.84 30.44
N VAL A 268 -1.71 -9.30 30.48
CA VAL A 268 -2.85 -8.65 29.85
C VAL A 268 -3.76 -8.11 30.95
N VAL A 269 -4.04 -6.82 30.89
CA VAL A 269 -4.76 -6.09 31.93
C VAL A 269 -6.04 -5.51 31.36
N ARG A 270 -7.19 -5.83 31.97
CA ARG A 270 -8.47 -5.17 31.67
C ARG A 270 -8.53 -3.88 32.49
N LEU A 271 -8.69 -2.78 31.81
CA LEU A 271 -8.77 -1.44 32.43
C LEU A 271 -10.23 -0.96 32.47
N ASN A 272 -10.65 -0.41 33.60
CA ASN A 272 -11.96 0.26 33.71
C ASN A 272 -11.90 1.73 33.27
N ARG A 273 -10.71 2.32 33.21
CA ARG A 273 -10.46 3.65 32.64
C ARG A 273 -9.07 3.72 32.04
N LEU A 274 -8.92 4.53 30.99
CA LEU A 274 -7.63 4.82 30.36
C LEU A 274 -7.52 6.33 30.10
N ASP A 275 -7.40 7.09 31.18
CA ASP A 275 -7.11 8.53 31.11
C ASP A 275 -5.60 8.79 30.93
N ALA A 276 -5.23 10.06 30.77
CA ALA A 276 -3.84 10.45 30.52
C ALA A 276 -2.89 10.05 31.69
N GLU A 277 -3.38 10.05 32.92
CA GLU A 277 -2.59 9.69 34.10
C GLU A 277 -2.32 8.18 34.13
N VAL A 278 -3.36 7.35 33.98
CA VAL A 278 -3.24 5.89 33.92
C VAL A 278 -2.37 5.47 32.75
N ARG A 279 -2.55 6.09 31.58
CA ARG A 279 -1.72 5.83 30.41
C ARG A 279 -0.25 6.14 30.65
N ALA A 280 0.06 7.26 31.30
CA ALA A 280 1.43 7.64 31.62
C ALA A 280 2.07 6.67 32.65
N GLU A 281 1.32 6.25 33.65
CA GLU A 281 1.78 5.26 34.62
C GLU A 281 2.05 3.90 34.00
N LEU A 282 1.12 3.38 33.21
CA LEU A 282 1.29 2.09 32.52
C LEU A 282 2.43 2.12 31.49
N LYS A 283 2.60 3.24 30.80
CA LYS A 283 3.71 3.45 29.87
C LYS A 283 5.05 3.43 30.61
N GLU A 284 5.13 4.06 31.75
CA GLU A 284 6.36 4.07 32.58
C GLU A 284 6.68 2.66 33.12
N ILE A 285 5.67 1.91 33.58
CA ILE A 285 5.84 0.51 33.98
C ILE A 285 6.35 -0.32 32.81
N GLY A 286 5.73 -0.20 31.64
CA GLY A 286 6.15 -0.92 30.43
C GLY A 286 7.57 -0.54 29.99
N ARG A 287 7.94 0.74 30.06
CA ARG A 287 9.29 1.23 29.75
C ARG A 287 10.35 0.62 30.69
N GLN A 288 10.07 0.61 31.98
CA GLN A 288 10.98 0.02 32.96
C GLN A 288 11.19 -1.47 32.74
N GLU A 289 10.12 -2.19 32.43
CA GLU A 289 10.20 -3.62 32.10
C GLU A 289 10.93 -3.88 30.77
N SER A 290 10.67 -3.08 29.74
CA SER A 290 11.40 -3.17 28.48
C SER A 290 12.90 -2.96 28.69
N LEU A 291 13.28 -1.89 29.39
CA LEU A 291 14.68 -1.61 29.71
C LEU A 291 15.34 -2.79 30.49
N ARG A 292 14.60 -3.38 31.42
CA ARG A 292 15.07 -4.50 32.20
C ARG A 292 15.28 -5.78 31.37
N LEU A 293 14.39 -6.04 30.42
CA LEU A 293 14.42 -7.25 29.58
C LEU A 293 15.42 -7.16 28.42
N THR A 294 15.47 -6.02 27.76
CA THR A 294 16.22 -5.84 26.50
C THR A 294 17.43 -4.93 26.62
N GLY A 295 17.54 -4.13 27.69
CA GLY A 295 18.53 -3.07 27.82
C GLY A 295 18.25 -1.82 26.98
N GLU A 296 17.13 -1.79 26.25
CA GLU A 296 16.73 -0.68 25.37
C GLU A 296 15.41 -0.06 25.85
N GLU A 297 15.37 1.29 25.89
CA GLU A 297 14.17 2.03 26.32
C GLU A 297 13.01 1.94 25.32
N GLU A 298 13.31 1.68 24.06
CA GLU A 298 12.41 1.92 22.93
C GLU A 298 11.88 0.64 22.25
N TYR A 299 11.69 -0.42 23.01
CA TYR A 299 10.94 -1.57 22.48
C TYR A 299 9.43 -1.33 22.62
N ALA A 300 8.94 -0.27 21.96
CA ALA A 300 7.56 0.20 22.01
C ALA A 300 6.50 -0.86 21.66
N SER A 301 6.90 -1.93 21.00
CA SER A 301 6.02 -3.04 20.62
C SER A 301 5.77 -4.07 21.72
N GLN A 302 6.38 -3.90 22.88
CA GLN A 302 6.26 -4.86 23.98
C GLN A 302 5.31 -4.41 25.09
N TYR A 303 4.77 -3.20 25.02
CA TYR A 303 3.76 -2.71 25.96
C TYR A 303 2.89 -1.63 25.31
N GLY A 304 1.62 -1.63 25.63
CA GLY A 304 0.69 -0.63 25.12
C GLY A 304 -0.77 -1.08 25.18
N TYR A 305 -1.65 -0.17 24.81
CA TYR A 305 -3.06 -0.46 24.60
C TYR A 305 -3.18 -1.35 23.36
N ILE A 306 -3.82 -2.52 23.48
CA ILE A 306 -3.78 -3.54 22.40
C ILE A 306 -4.30 -3.00 21.07
N PRO A 307 -5.43 -2.27 20.98
CA PRO A 307 -5.85 -1.68 19.71
C PRO A 307 -4.80 -0.78 19.07
N GLU A 308 -4.08 0.03 19.86
CA GLU A 308 -3.02 0.91 19.37
C GLU A 308 -1.78 0.10 18.88
N LEU A 309 -1.45 -0.99 19.57
CA LEU A 309 -0.35 -1.88 19.15
C LEU A 309 -0.66 -2.57 17.80
N ILE A 310 -1.91 -2.92 17.59
CA ILE A 310 -2.37 -3.48 16.30
C ILE A 310 -2.28 -2.41 15.21
N GLU A 311 -2.73 -1.18 15.49
CA GLU A 311 -2.63 -0.05 14.55
C GLU A 311 -1.16 0.28 14.22
N GLN A 312 -0.27 0.29 15.21
CA GLN A 312 1.17 0.48 15.00
C GLN A 312 1.77 -0.60 14.10
N GLY A 313 1.33 -1.86 14.23
CA GLY A 313 1.71 -2.94 13.31
C GLY A 313 1.32 -2.67 11.85
N MET A 314 0.31 -1.84 11.61
CA MET A 314 -0.14 -1.43 10.28
C MET A 314 0.58 -0.19 9.72
N GLU A 315 1.42 0.48 10.53
CA GLU A 315 2.03 1.76 10.16
C GLU A 315 2.89 1.64 8.89
N GLN A 316 3.66 0.57 8.74
CA GLN A 316 4.44 0.34 7.52
C GLN A 316 3.55 0.20 6.28
N THR A 317 2.45 -0.53 6.37
CA THR A 317 1.49 -0.68 5.28
C THR A 317 0.84 0.65 4.94
N ARG A 318 0.42 1.43 5.94
CA ARG A 318 -0.12 2.78 5.77
C ARG A 318 0.87 3.70 5.07
N ASN A 319 2.13 3.67 5.48
CA ASN A 319 3.19 4.49 4.89
C ASN A 319 3.44 4.11 3.42
N LEU A 320 3.43 2.82 3.07
CA LEU A 320 3.52 2.36 1.69
C LEU A 320 2.32 2.82 0.85
N VAL A 321 1.11 2.74 1.37
CA VAL A 321 -0.10 3.26 0.68
C VAL A 321 0.05 4.75 0.42
N SER A 322 0.41 5.54 1.42
CA SER A 322 0.61 7.00 1.29
C SER A 322 1.71 7.36 0.29
N LEU A 323 2.80 6.58 0.23
CA LEU A 323 3.84 6.74 -0.80
C LEU A 323 3.30 6.51 -2.21
N ILE A 324 2.53 5.45 -2.42
CA ILE A 324 1.94 5.16 -3.74
C ILE A 324 0.94 6.24 -4.13
N GLU A 325 0.14 6.76 -3.19
CA GLU A 325 -0.75 7.90 -3.43
C GLU A 325 0.00 9.16 -3.84
N LEU A 326 1.13 9.44 -3.19
CA LEU A 326 2.00 10.56 -3.57
C LEU A 326 2.55 10.37 -5.00
N PHE A 327 3.04 9.18 -5.34
CA PHE A 327 3.50 8.87 -6.70
C PHE A 327 2.36 8.95 -7.72
N MET A 328 1.16 8.51 -7.38
CA MET A 328 -0.04 8.68 -8.21
C MET A 328 -0.31 10.17 -8.50
N LEU A 329 -0.27 11.01 -7.46
CA LEU A 329 -0.47 12.45 -7.60
C LEU A 329 0.59 13.08 -8.50
N LEU A 330 1.87 12.79 -8.26
CA LEU A 330 2.99 13.29 -9.05
C LEU A 330 2.90 12.82 -10.52
N SER A 331 2.59 11.55 -10.76
CA SER A 331 2.39 11.01 -12.11
C SER A 331 1.24 11.70 -12.84
N THR A 332 0.14 11.95 -12.13
CA THR A 332 -1.01 12.67 -12.68
C THR A 332 -0.64 14.10 -13.07
N LEU A 333 0.10 14.82 -12.22
CA LEU A 333 0.60 16.19 -12.51
C LEU A 333 1.54 16.19 -13.72
N VAL A 334 2.49 15.26 -13.79
CA VAL A 334 3.40 15.13 -14.95
C VAL A 334 2.62 14.80 -16.22
N SER A 335 1.59 13.94 -16.12
CA SER A 335 0.69 13.64 -17.25
C SER A 335 -0.05 14.88 -17.75
N LEU A 336 -0.61 15.67 -16.83
CA LEU A 336 -1.25 16.94 -17.16
C LEU A 336 -0.30 17.92 -17.84
N LEU A 337 0.90 18.10 -17.30
CA LEU A 337 1.92 18.98 -17.90
C LEU A 337 2.32 18.50 -19.30
N GLY A 338 2.48 17.17 -19.49
CA GLY A 338 2.75 16.57 -20.80
C GLY A 338 1.63 16.80 -21.81
N LEU A 339 0.38 16.61 -21.38
CA LEU A 339 -0.81 16.92 -22.19
C LEU A 339 -0.84 18.38 -22.58
N VAL A 340 -0.62 19.30 -21.62
CA VAL A 340 -0.58 20.75 -21.84
C VAL A 340 0.53 21.10 -22.84
N ALA A 341 1.74 20.61 -22.65
CA ALA A 341 2.88 20.89 -23.52
C ALA A 341 2.64 20.37 -24.94
N MET A 342 2.13 19.13 -25.07
CA MET A 342 1.86 18.52 -26.37
C MET A 342 0.72 19.18 -27.11
N SER A 343 -0.36 19.52 -26.43
CA SER A 343 -1.46 20.24 -27.07
C SER A 343 -1.04 21.64 -27.53
N ALA A 344 -0.22 22.36 -26.73
CA ALA A 344 0.33 23.65 -27.16
C ALA A 344 1.19 23.52 -28.42
N TYR A 345 2.01 22.48 -28.47
CA TYR A 345 2.81 22.18 -29.65
C TYR A 345 1.94 21.82 -30.88
N TYR A 346 0.89 21.00 -30.68
CA TYR A 346 -0.08 20.69 -31.76
C TYR A 346 -0.84 21.91 -32.23
N ALA A 347 -1.32 22.74 -31.31
CA ALA A 347 -2.00 23.98 -31.63
C ALA A 347 -1.11 24.88 -32.51
N GLY A 348 0.19 25.03 -32.13
CA GLY A 348 1.15 25.78 -32.94
C GLY A 348 1.38 25.21 -34.35
N MET A 349 1.36 23.88 -34.53
CA MET A 349 1.52 23.23 -35.84
C MET A 349 0.26 23.30 -36.70
N GLN A 350 -0.91 23.34 -36.09
CA GLN A 350 -2.21 23.35 -36.79
C GLN A 350 -2.79 24.73 -36.99
N THR A 351 -2.16 25.78 -36.45
CA THR A 351 -2.68 27.15 -36.48
C THR A 351 -2.98 27.60 -37.91
N ARG A 352 -2.11 27.27 -38.86
CA ARG A 352 -2.33 27.56 -40.29
C ARG A 352 -3.52 26.80 -40.86
N ASP A 353 -3.63 25.50 -40.61
CA ASP A 353 -4.72 24.65 -41.09
C ASP A 353 -6.07 25.05 -40.48
N ILE A 354 -6.07 25.46 -39.20
CA ILE A 354 -7.22 25.97 -38.50
C ILE A 354 -7.62 27.36 -39.07
N ALA A 355 -6.65 28.25 -39.34
CA ALA A 355 -6.89 29.52 -39.94
C ALA A 355 -7.49 29.39 -41.33
N VAL A 356 -6.93 28.53 -42.20
CA VAL A 356 -7.47 28.24 -43.54
C VAL A 356 -8.91 27.71 -43.45
N ARG A 357 -9.15 26.73 -42.58
CA ARG A 357 -10.51 26.16 -42.38
C ARG A 357 -11.50 27.17 -41.81
N LYS A 358 -11.08 28.08 -40.96
CA LYS A 358 -11.94 29.18 -40.46
C LYS A 358 -12.34 30.14 -41.60
N VAL A 359 -11.43 30.42 -42.52
CA VAL A 359 -11.74 31.23 -43.71
C VAL A 359 -12.78 30.54 -44.60
N PHE A 360 -12.76 29.19 -44.65
CA PHE A 360 -13.73 28.35 -45.35
C PHE A 360 -15.00 28.05 -44.52
N GLY A 361 -15.26 28.73 -43.41
CA GLY A 361 -16.50 28.60 -42.64
C GLY A 361 -16.41 27.61 -41.44
N GLY A 362 -15.22 27.11 -41.09
CA GLY A 362 -15.03 26.28 -39.91
C GLY A 362 -15.26 27.02 -38.61
N THR A 363 -16.10 26.47 -37.72
CA THR A 363 -16.40 27.07 -36.41
C THR A 363 -15.39 26.62 -35.34
N VAL A 364 -15.18 27.45 -34.30
CA VAL A 364 -14.36 27.10 -33.12
C VAL A 364 -14.82 25.77 -32.50
N SER A 365 -16.13 25.55 -32.44
CA SER A 365 -16.73 24.34 -31.89
C SER A 365 -16.38 23.08 -32.70
N SER A 366 -16.35 23.15 -34.03
CA SER A 366 -16.00 21.99 -34.87
C SER A 366 -14.54 21.58 -34.70
N GLU A 367 -13.61 22.53 -34.61
CA GLU A 367 -12.19 22.28 -34.42
C GLU A 367 -11.91 21.76 -33.00
N THR A 368 -12.56 22.32 -31.97
CA THR A 368 -12.48 21.80 -30.60
C THR A 368 -12.95 20.37 -30.51
N ARG A 369 -14.12 20.05 -31.09
CA ARG A 369 -14.67 18.69 -31.08
C ARG A 369 -13.74 17.68 -31.76
N ARG A 370 -13.10 18.07 -32.86
CA ARG A 370 -12.14 17.22 -33.57
C ARG A 370 -10.91 16.93 -32.73
N SER A 371 -10.28 17.97 -32.15
CA SER A 371 -9.10 17.82 -31.31
C SER A 371 -9.40 16.97 -30.09
N VAL A 372 -10.50 17.24 -29.39
CA VAL A 372 -10.92 16.44 -28.23
C VAL A 372 -11.13 14.98 -28.61
N ARG A 373 -11.78 14.70 -29.74
CA ARG A 373 -11.99 13.33 -30.23
C ARG A 373 -10.66 12.59 -30.48
N GLU A 374 -9.69 13.24 -31.11
CA GLU A 374 -8.38 12.64 -31.39
C GLU A 374 -7.65 12.26 -30.07
N TYR A 375 -7.71 13.12 -29.06
CA TYR A 375 -7.11 12.85 -27.75
C TYR A 375 -7.87 11.77 -26.98
N LEU A 376 -9.20 11.77 -26.98
CA LEU A 376 -10.00 10.73 -26.33
C LEU A 376 -9.71 9.35 -26.91
N VAL A 377 -9.44 9.24 -28.20
CA VAL A 377 -9.01 7.97 -28.84
C VAL A 377 -7.66 7.52 -28.25
N LEU A 378 -6.69 8.42 -28.07
CA LEU A 378 -5.39 8.08 -27.47
C LEU A 378 -5.55 7.64 -26.01
N VAL A 379 -6.40 8.31 -25.25
CA VAL A 379 -6.70 7.94 -23.85
C VAL A 379 -7.43 6.59 -23.82
N ALA A 380 -8.36 6.33 -24.72
CA ALA A 380 -9.02 5.02 -24.81
C ALA A 380 -8.04 3.88 -25.11
N ILE A 381 -7.07 4.10 -26.02
CA ILE A 381 -5.97 3.15 -26.26
C ILE A 381 -5.12 2.95 -25.00
N ALA A 382 -4.82 4.05 -24.30
CA ALA A 382 -4.05 3.98 -23.06
C ALA A 382 -4.79 3.21 -21.96
N ILE A 383 -6.11 3.38 -21.82
CA ILE A 383 -6.95 2.62 -20.89
C ILE A 383 -6.94 1.13 -21.26
N LEU A 384 -7.08 0.81 -22.54
CA LEU A 384 -7.08 -0.58 -23.03
C LEU A 384 -5.77 -1.32 -22.70
N ILE A 385 -4.66 -0.63 -22.65
CA ILE A 385 -3.35 -1.18 -22.27
C ILE A 385 -3.12 -1.06 -20.76
N GLY A 386 -3.46 0.08 -20.18
CA GLY A 386 -3.17 0.41 -18.78
C GLY A 386 -3.97 -0.42 -17.79
N VAL A 387 -5.25 -0.73 -18.09
CA VAL A 387 -6.08 -1.56 -17.22
C VAL A 387 -5.54 -2.98 -17.06
N PRO A 388 -5.18 -3.74 -18.11
CA PRO A 388 -4.53 -5.04 -17.95
C PRO A 388 -3.23 -4.98 -17.14
N VAL A 389 -2.41 -3.96 -17.35
CA VAL A 389 -1.19 -3.74 -16.55
C VAL A 389 -1.54 -3.50 -15.09
N ALA A 390 -2.54 -2.66 -14.82
CA ALA A 390 -3.02 -2.38 -13.48
C ALA A 390 -3.56 -3.64 -12.78
N VAL A 391 -4.36 -4.44 -13.47
CA VAL A 391 -4.88 -5.73 -12.97
C VAL A 391 -3.74 -6.66 -12.58
N PHE A 392 -2.75 -6.82 -13.46
CA PHE A 392 -1.58 -7.65 -13.17
C PHE A 392 -0.80 -7.18 -11.93
N LEU A 393 -0.57 -5.87 -11.80
CA LEU A 393 0.12 -5.31 -10.63
C LEU A 393 -0.71 -5.44 -9.34
N ALA A 394 -2.01 -5.18 -9.42
CA ALA A 394 -2.93 -5.31 -8.30
C ALA A 394 -3.03 -6.77 -7.82
N GLU A 395 -3.17 -7.74 -8.73
CA GLU A 395 -3.18 -9.16 -8.36
C GLU A 395 -1.88 -9.58 -7.70
N ARG A 396 -0.74 -9.12 -8.25
CA ARG A 396 0.58 -9.43 -7.65
C ARG A 396 0.71 -8.86 -6.24
N TYR A 397 0.18 -7.64 -6.01
CA TYR A 397 0.15 -7.02 -4.70
C TYR A 397 -0.80 -7.78 -3.75
N LEU A 398 -2.03 -8.06 -4.17
CA LEU A 398 -3.04 -8.71 -3.33
C LEU A 398 -2.71 -10.17 -2.98
N ARG A 399 -1.92 -10.87 -3.81
CA ARG A 399 -1.45 -12.25 -3.50
C ARG A 399 -0.59 -12.34 -2.24
N GLN A 400 -0.06 -11.22 -1.77
CA GLN A 400 0.73 -11.18 -0.55
C GLN A 400 -0.13 -11.30 0.71
N PHE A 401 -1.43 -10.97 0.62
CA PHE A 401 -2.34 -10.97 1.75
C PHE A 401 -3.22 -12.22 1.74
N TRP A 402 -3.36 -12.86 2.90
CA TRP A 402 -4.33 -13.92 3.09
C TRP A 402 -5.75 -13.36 3.20
N TYR A 403 -5.93 -12.22 3.91
CA TYR A 403 -7.19 -11.49 4.02
C TYR A 403 -7.22 -10.38 2.99
N ARG A 404 -7.72 -10.70 1.80
CA ARG A 404 -7.73 -9.80 0.66
C ARG A 404 -9.13 -9.39 0.25
N ILE A 405 -9.23 -8.18 -0.31
CA ILE A 405 -10.48 -7.71 -0.90
C ILE A 405 -10.93 -8.61 -2.05
N GLU A 406 -12.24 -8.83 -2.12
CA GLU A 406 -12.88 -9.51 -3.24
C GLU A 406 -13.74 -8.53 -4.05
N GLY A 407 -14.02 -8.87 -5.31
CA GLY A 407 -14.92 -8.07 -6.14
C GLY A 407 -14.43 -6.66 -6.51
N TYR A 408 -13.14 -6.39 -6.46
CA TYR A 408 -12.55 -5.05 -6.70
C TYR A 408 -12.48 -4.63 -8.18
N GLY A 409 -13.05 -5.41 -9.12
CA GLY A 409 -13.01 -5.11 -10.56
C GLY A 409 -13.57 -3.74 -10.95
N TRP A 410 -14.52 -3.20 -10.18
CA TRP A 410 -15.10 -1.87 -10.40
C TRP A 410 -14.09 -0.74 -10.22
N VAL A 411 -13.03 -0.96 -9.45
CA VAL A 411 -11.96 0.03 -9.21
C VAL A 411 -11.28 0.45 -10.50
N PHE A 412 -11.03 -0.51 -11.40
CA PHE A 412 -10.41 -0.23 -12.70
C PHE A 412 -11.31 0.62 -13.60
N VAL A 413 -12.62 0.42 -13.49
CA VAL A 413 -13.60 1.26 -14.21
C VAL A 413 -13.57 2.70 -13.68
N VAL A 414 -13.56 2.86 -12.35
CA VAL A 414 -13.46 4.19 -11.70
C VAL A 414 -12.14 4.87 -12.06
N ALA A 415 -11.02 4.16 -11.99
CA ALA A 415 -9.70 4.70 -12.36
C ALA A 415 -9.67 5.14 -13.83
N ALA A 416 -10.23 4.35 -14.74
CA ALA A 416 -10.34 4.69 -16.16
C ALA A 416 -11.21 5.94 -16.38
N LEU A 417 -12.33 6.07 -15.66
CA LEU A 417 -13.19 7.26 -15.72
C LEU A 417 -12.49 8.51 -15.19
N ILE A 418 -11.77 8.40 -14.08
CA ILE A 418 -10.97 9.50 -13.52
C ILE A 418 -9.90 9.94 -14.53
N ALA A 419 -9.13 9.01 -15.09
CA ALA A 419 -8.10 9.33 -16.08
C ALA A 419 -8.70 9.98 -17.34
N LEU A 420 -9.83 9.48 -17.81
CA LEU A 420 -10.56 10.05 -18.95
C LEU A 420 -11.07 11.45 -18.65
N LEU A 421 -11.63 11.68 -17.47
CA LEU A 421 -12.13 13.00 -17.04
C LEU A 421 -10.99 14.02 -16.95
N ILE A 422 -9.88 13.65 -16.31
CA ILE A 422 -8.71 14.52 -16.18
C ILE A 422 -8.18 14.89 -17.58
N SER A 423 -8.01 13.89 -18.45
CA SER A 423 -7.52 14.10 -19.82
C SER A 423 -8.49 14.95 -20.64
N PHE A 424 -9.79 14.72 -20.51
CA PHE A 424 -10.83 15.51 -21.20
C PHE A 424 -10.78 16.97 -20.77
N LEU A 425 -10.75 17.25 -19.46
CA LEU A 425 -10.70 18.62 -18.93
C LEU A 425 -9.44 19.36 -19.36
N ALA A 426 -8.28 18.69 -19.32
CA ALA A 426 -7.02 19.27 -19.74
C ALA A 426 -7.02 19.66 -21.23
N VAL A 427 -7.49 18.76 -22.08
CA VAL A 427 -7.57 18.99 -23.53
C VAL A 427 -8.61 20.04 -23.88
N LEU A 428 -9.77 20.00 -23.24
CA LEU A 428 -10.84 20.97 -23.44
C LEU A 428 -10.36 22.40 -23.13
N TRP A 429 -9.77 22.58 -21.93
CA TRP A 429 -9.22 23.88 -21.51
C TRP A 429 -8.23 24.44 -22.52
N GLN A 430 -7.34 23.62 -23.01
CA GLN A 430 -6.27 24.02 -23.92
C GLN A 430 -6.76 24.28 -25.33
N THR A 431 -7.67 23.43 -25.85
CA THR A 431 -8.26 23.63 -27.18
C THR A 431 -9.09 24.89 -27.23
N LEU A 432 -9.84 25.21 -26.16
CA LEU A 432 -10.58 26.45 -26.02
C LEU A 432 -9.63 27.66 -26.02
N ARG A 433 -8.49 27.57 -25.33
CA ARG A 433 -7.47 28.63 -25.33
C ARG A 433 -6.87 28.83 -26.74
N ALA A 434 -6.50 27.76 -27.43
CA ALA A 434 -5.95 27.81 -28.77
C ALA A 434 -6.96 28.34 -29.81
N ALA A 435 -8.22 27.92 -29.68
CA ALA A 435 -9.27 28.34 -30.59
C ALA A 435 -9.68 29.82 -30.42
N ARG A 436 -9.39 30.47 -29.29
CA ARG A 436 -9.59 31.91 -29.03
C ARG A 436 -8.50 32.81 -29.60
N THR A 437 -7.35 32.25 -30.06
CA THR A 437 -6.28 33.03 -30.70
C THR A 437 -6.79 33.63 -32.05
N ASN A 438 -6.47 34.90 -32.27
CA ASN A 438 -6.95 35.63 -33.45
C ASN A 438 -6.16 35.16 -34.71
N PRO A 439 -6.83 34.65 -35.76
CA PRO A 439 -6.20 34.16 -36.97
C PRO A 439 -5.35 35.23 -37.69
N ALA A 440 -5.77 36.52 -37.63
CA ALA A 440 -5.09 37.62 -38.32
C ALA A 440 -3.69 37.93 -37.76
N THR A 441 -3.47 37.65 -36.47
CA THR A 441 -2.15 37.87 -35.83
C THR A 441 -1.15 36.78 -36.15
N GLU A 442 -1.61 35.55 -36.43
CA GLU A 442 -0.74 34.42 -36.77
C GLU A 442 -0.37 34.39 -38.27
N LEU A 443 -1.24 34.87 -39.14
CA LEU A 443 -0.93 35.01 -40.58
C LEU A 443 0.01 36.18 -40.87
N LYS A 444 0.20 37.11 -39.92
CA LYS A 444 1.11 38.28 -40.01
C LYS A 444 2.53 38.02 -39.50
N LYS A 445 2.80 36.87 -38.94
CA LYS A 445 4.13 36.50 -38.38
C LYS A 445 5.11 35.91 -39.42
N GLU A 446 4.72 35.91 -40.73
CA GLU A 446 5.62 35.78 -41.86
C GLU A 446 5.81 37.21 -42.45
#